data_5538e1a50b04172c1282ce329acb4498
#
_entry.id   5538e1a50b04172c1282ce329acb4498
#
_cell.length_a   1.000
_cell.length_b   1.000
_cell.length_c   1.000
_cell.angle_alpha   90.00
_cell.angle_beta   90.00
_cell.angle_gamma   90.00
#
_symmetry.space_group_name_H-M   'P 1'
#
loop_
_entity.id
_entity.type
_entity.pdbx_description
1 polymer ?
#
loop_
_entity_poly.entity_id
_entity_poly.type
_entity_poly.pdbx_seq_one_letter_code
_entity_poly.pdbx_strand_id
1 'polypeptide(L)'
;MISEHTPISDEETIRVLIADDQALFRRGLYVVLGTEEHIEVVAEAENGEEAVARAEELAPDVVLMDVRMPRINGIEAARRIREISPSTKILMLTVSDEEDDLYEAIKAGANGYLLKEISIEEVAEAIRAVVQGQSLISPSMASKLLNEFTTLAKKAEERQQYPAPALTSRELEVLKLVAKGMSNREIADELYISDNTVKNHIRNILEKLHLHSRMEAVIYAVRERLLDIHAAEQ
;
A
#
# COMPACT_ATOMS: atom_id res chain seq x y z
N MET A 1 -23.55 -9.02 -12.08
CA MET A 1 -23.76 -10.10 -11.09
C MET A 1 -23.11 -9.61 -9.82
N ILE A 2 -23.93 -9.30 -8.83
CA ILE A 2 -23.49 -8.83 -7.51
C ILE A 2 -23.11 -10.11 -6.78
N SER A 3 -21.82 -10.26 -6.41
CA SER A 3 -21.37 -11.35 -5.53
C SER A 3 -22.10 -11.21 -4.20
N GLU A 4 -23.01 -12.12 -3.92
CA GLU A 4 -23.62 -12.27 -2.61
C GLU A 4 -22.50 -12.62 -1.61
N HIS A 5 -22.21 -11.69 -0.72
CA HIS A 5 -21.48 -11.98 0.51
C HIS A 5 -22.40 -12.86 1.35
N THR A 6 -22.16 -14.14 1.36
CA THR A 6 -22.78 -15.05 2.33
C THR A 6 -22.27 -14.64 3.71
N PRO A 7 -23.14 -14.22 4.65
CA PRO A 7 -22.71 -13.99 6.03
C PRO A 7 -22.23 -15.33 6.58
N ILE A 8 -21.06 -15.32 7.22
CA ILE A 8 -20.53 -16.48 7.97
C ILE A 8 -21.59 -16.82 9.01
N SER A 9 -22.05 -18.07 9.05
CA SER A 9 -23.00 -18.53 10.06
C SER A 9 -22.37 -18.38 11.46
N ASP A 10 -23.17 -18.02 12.47
CA ASP A 10 -22.73 -17.84 13.88
C ASP A 10 -22.05 -19.06 14.53
N GLU A 11 -21.82 -20.15 13.77
CA GLU A 11 -21.20 -21.42 14.20
C GLU A 11 -19.79 -21.63 13.59
N GLU A 12 -19.30 -20.77 12.71
CA GLU A 12 -18.00 -20.99 12.04
C GLU A 12 -16.86 -20.40 12.86
N THR A 13 -15.87 -21.27 13.22
CA THR A 13 -14.71 -20.88 14.04
C THR A 13 -13.74 -20.01 13.23
N ILE A 14 -13.42 -18.83 13.72
CA ILE A 14 -12.47 -17.88 13.12
C ILE A 14 -11.05 -18.37 13.37
N ARG A 15 -10.31 -18.63 12.31
CA ARG A 15 -8.93 -19.12 12.34
C ARG A 15 -7.96 -17.94 12.35
N VAL A 16 -7.18 -17.82 13.42
CA VAL A 16 -6.30 -16.67 13.66
C VAL A 16 -4.82 -17.08 13.63
N LEU A 17 -4.01 -16.35 12.88
CA LEU A 17 -2.55 -16.38 12.95
C LEU A 17 -2.07 -15.19 13.77
N ILE A 18 -1.19 -15.41 14.76
CA ILE A 18 -0.56 -14.35 15.56
C ILE A 18 0.89 -14.17 15.10
N ALA A 19 1.26 -12.99 14.65
CA ALA A 19 2.61 -12.64 14.23
C ALA A 19 3.16 -11.46 15.05
N ASP A 20 4.10 -11.76 15.95
CA ASP A 20 4.68 -10.79 16.88
C ASP A 20 6.06 -11.28 17.33
N ASP A 21 7.09 -10.45 17.38
CA ASP A 21 8.44 -10.84 17.81
C ASP A 21 8.57 -10.93 19.33
N GLN A 22 7.64 -10.32 20.08
CA GLN A 22 7.61 -10.34 21.53
C GLN A 22 6.93 -11.62 22.06
N ALA A 23 7.72 -12.61 22.42
CA ALA A 23 7.23 -13.93 22.85
C ALA A 23 6.20 -13.87 24.00
N LEU A 24 6.35 -12.93 24.94
CA LEU A 24 5.43 -12.79 26.07
C LEU A 24 4.05 -12.28 25.61
N PHE A 25 4.04 -11.27 24.74
CA PHE A 25 2.80 -10.70 24.21
C PHE A 25 2.07 -11.71 23.32
N ARG A 26 2.80 -12.37 22.42
CA ARG A 26 2.28 -13.44 21.56
C ARG A 26 1.65 -14.56 22.38
N ARG A 27 2.35 -15.00 23.45
CA ARG A 27 1.81 -16.05 24.33
C ARG A 27 0.59 -15.59 25.12
N GLY A 28 0.56 -14.33 25.53
CA GLY A 28 -0.62 -13.75 26.20
C GLY A 28 -1.85 -13.78 25.28
N LEU A 29 -1.71 -13.32 24.03
CA LEU A 29 -2.77 -13.40 23.03
C LEU A 29 -3.24 -14.84 22.79
N TYR A 30 -2.29 -15.78 22.61
CA TYR A 30 -2.61 -17.19 22.41
C TYR A 30 -3.49 -17.75 23.53
N VAL A 31 -3.13 -17.48 24.80
CA VAL A 31 -3.86 -18.02 25.95
C VAL A 31 -5.26 -17.43 26.04
N VAL A 32 -5.41 -16.11 25.88
CA VAL A 32 -6.70 -15.46 26.07
C VAL A 32 -7.63 -15.68 24.86
N LEU A 33 -7.11 -15.58 23.63
CA LEU A 33 -7.92 -15.90 22.46
C LEU A 33 -8.35 -17.38 22.43
N GLY A 34 -7.55 -18.27 23.01
CA GLY A 34 -7.92 -19.66 23.19
C GLY A 34 -9.05 -19.92 24.19
N THR A 35 -9.46 -18.91 25.00
CA THR A 35 -10.65 -18.98 25.86
C THR A 35 -11.91 -18.39 25.21
N GLU A 36 -11.75 -17.73 24.07
CA GLU A 36 -12.85 -17.12 23.34
C GLU A 36 -13.61 -18.14 22.50
N GLU A 37 -14.94 -18.15 22.62
CA GLU A 37 -15.77 -19.00 21.79
C GLU A 37 -15.65 -18.62 20.30
N HIS A 38 -15.56 -19.62 19.44
CA HIS A 38 -15.46 -19.48 17.99
C HIS A 38 -14.20 -18.73 17.49
N ILE A 39 -13.11 -18.71 18.28
CA ILE A 39 -11.79 -18.25 17.85
C ILE A 39 -10.77 -19.37 18.06
N GLU A 40 -10.01 -19.71 17.03
CA GLU A 40 -8.94 -20.69 17.07
C GLU A 40 -7.63 -20.07 16.62
N VAL A 41 -6.60 -20.09 17.47
CA VAL A 41 -5.25 -19.69 17.08
C VAL A 41 -4.60 -20.87 16.36
N VAL A 42 -4.52 -20.81 15.05
CA VAL A 42 -4.02 -21.89 14.19
C VAL A 42 -2.51 -21.90 14.05
N ALA A 43 -1.84 -20.77 14.27
CA ALA A 43 -0.38 -20.67 14.28
C ALA A 43 0.12 -19.41 14.98
N GLU A 44 1.42 -19.43 15.33
CA GLU A 44 2.21 -18.29 15.79
C GLU A 44 3.38 -18.07 14.85
N ALA A 45 3.85 -16.82 14.68
CA ALA A 45 5.02 -16.42 13.91
C ALA A 45 5.84 -15.40 14.70
N GLU A 46 7.17 -15.46 14.61
CA GLU A 46 8.09 -14.57 15.36
C GLU A 46 8.67 -13.45 14.47
N ASN A 47 8.36 -13.47 13.19
CA ASN A 47 8.83 -12.51 12.21
C ASN A 47 7.91 -12.51 10.97
N GLY A 48 8.06 -11.48 10.13
CA GLY A 48 7.20 -11.34 8.96
C GLY A 48 7.36 -12.42 7.89
N GLU A 49 8.56 -12.99 7.71
CA GLU A 49 8.76 -14.08 6.74
C GLU A 49 7.99 -15.35 7.17
N GLU A 50 8.05 -15.67 8.44
CA GLU A 50 7.31 -16.79 9.00
C GLU A 50 5.80 -16.55 8.94
N ALA A 51 5.36 -15.31 9.20
CA ALA A 51 3.94 -14.95 9.08
C ALA A 51 3.42 -15.16 7.66
N VAL A 52 4.18 -14.74 6.63
CA VAL A 52 3.81 -14.97 5.23
C VAL A 52 3.73 -16.47 4.92
N ALA A 53 4.74 -17.24 5.31
CA ALA A 53 4.76 -18.70 5.07
C ALA A 53 3.57 -19.42 5.74
N ARG A 54 3.26 -19.06 7.00
CA ARG A 54 2.11 -19.63 7.72
C ARG A 54 0.77 -19.20 7.11
N ALA A 55 0.66 -17.96 6.65
CA ALA A 55 -0.55 -17.49 5.98
C ALA A 55 -0.81 -18.23 4.66
N GLU A 56 0.24 -18.52 3.89
CA GLU A 56 0.14 -19.31 2.66
C GLU A 56 -0.26 -20.76 2.94
N GLU A 57 0.37 -21.39 3.95
CA GLU A 57 0.13 -22.79 4.32
C GLU A 57 -1.27 -23.01 4.88
N LEU A 58 -1.73 -22.12 5.76
CA LEU A 58 -2.91 -22.34 6.60
C LEU A 58 -4.15 -21.58 6.13
N ALA A 59 -4.00 -20.57 5.27
CA ALA A 59 -5.06 -19.68 4.84
C ALA A 59 -5.97 -19.23 6.01
N PRO A 60 -5.43 -18.51 7.03
CA PRO A 60 -6.21 -18.07 8.18
C PRO A 60 -7.24 -17.01 7.78
N ASP A 61 -8.32 -16.89 8.55
CA ASP A 61 -9.32 -15.85 8.35
C ASP A 61 -8.79 -14.48 8.75
N VAL A 62 -8.00 -14.44 9.84
CA VAL A 62 -7.40 -13.21 10.38
C VAL A 62 -5.93 -13.42 10.71
N VAL A 63 -5.11 -12.43 10.39
CA VAL A 63 -3.73 -12.31 10.89
C VAL A 63 -3.67 -11.11 11.83
N LEU A 64 -3.32 -11.36 13.09
CA LEU A 64 -2.87 -10.33 14.03
C LEU A 64 -1.39 -10.09 13.77
N MET A 65 -1.01 -8.88 13.36
CA MET A 65 0.32 -8.59 12.83
C MET A 65 0.97 -7.42 13.57
N ASP A 66 2.08 -7.66 14.25
CA ASP A 66 2.90 -6.55 14.74
C ASP A 66 3.57 -5.82 13.57
N VAL A 67 3.64 -4.50 13.67
CA VAL A 67 4.33 -3.66 12.66
C VAL A 67 5.84 -3.88 12.70
N ARG A 68 6.42 -3.95 13.90
CA ARG A 68 7.88 -3.97 14.07
C ARG A 68 8.39 -5.38 14.38
N MET A 69 8.76 -6.09 13.34
CA MET A 69 9.33 -7.44 13.45
C MET A 69 10.68 -7.53 12.71
N PRO A 70 11.56 -8.48 13.12
CA PRO A 70 12.82 -8.74 12.43
C PRO A 70 12.62 -9.36 11.04
N ARG A 71 13.67 -9.33 10.21
CA ARG A 71 13.73 -9.80 8.81
C ARG A 71 12.92 -8.90 7.89
N ILE A 72 11.62 -9.17 7.75
CA ILE A 72 10.67 -8.24 7.12
C ILE A 72 9.69 -7.75 8.19
N ASN A 73 9.35 -6.46 8.12
CA ASN A 73 8.39 -5.87 9.05
C ASN A 73 6.96 -6.30 8.72
N GLY A 74 6.02 -6.03 9.64
CA GLY A 74 4.62 -6.45 9.48
C GLY A 74 3.91 -5.78 8.30
N ILE A 75 4.29 -4.57 7.92
CA ILE A 75 3.70 -3.85 6.77
C ILE A 75 4.07 -4.57 5.47
N GLU A 76 5.34 -4.93 5.31
CA GLU A 76 5.79 -5.69 4.15
C GLU A 76 5.20 -7.12 4.14
N ALA A 77 5.11 -7.76 5.32
CA ALA A 77 4.43 -9.04 5.45
C ALA A 77 2.94 -8.95 5.06
N ALA A 78 2.24 -7.90 5.50
CA ALA A 78 0.85 -7.65 5.14
C ALA A 78 0.66 -7.50 3.62
N ARG A 79 1.55 -6.77 2.93
CA ARG A 79 1.52 -6.63 1.48
C ARG A 79 1.64 -7.98 0.77
N ARG A 80 2.58 -8.83 1.19
CA ARG A 80 2.78 -10.17 0.61
C ARG A 80 1.61 -11.10 0.91
N ILE A 81 1.07 -11.07 2.13
CA ILE A 81 -0.12 -11.86 2.49
C ILE A 81 -1.32 -11.43 1.65
N ARG A 82 -1.50 -10.14 1.39
CA ARG A 82 -2.59 -9.65 0.54
C ARG A 82 -2.51 -10.17 -0.89
N GLU A 83 -1.30 -10.38 -1.43
CA GLU A 83 -1.07 -10.93 -2.78
C GLU A 83 -1.39 -12.43 -2.85
N ILE A 84 -0.98 -13.21 -1.84
CA ILE A 84 -1.14 -14.68 -1.83
C ILE A 84 -2.48 -15.14 -1.25
N SER A 85 -3.07 -14.38 -0.33
CA SER A 85 -4.34 -14.72 0.34
C SER A 85 -5.23 -13.48 0.45
N PRO A 86 -5.89 -13.03 -0.63
CA PRO A 86 -6.69 -11.80 -0.65
C PRO A 86 -7.90 -11.81 0.29
N SER A 87 -8.40 -12.97 0.68
CA SER A 87 -9.54 -13.13 1.62
C SER A 87 -9.14 -12.92 3.07
N THR A 88 -7.90 -13.24 3.45
CA THR A 88 -7.37 -13.09 4.81
C THR A 88 -7.47 -11.64 5.27
N LYS A 89 -8.05 -11.42 6.45
CA LYS A 89 -8.10 -10.10 7.08
C LYS A 89 -6.80 -9.85 7.84
N ILE A 90 -6.29 -8.63 7.76
CA ILE A 90 -5.04 -8.25 8.42
C ILE A 90 -5.35 -7.15 9.43
N LEU A 91 -5.13 -7.44 10.70
CA LEU A 91 -5.32 -6.52 11.82
C LEU A 91 -3.95 -6.22 12.42
N MET A 92 -3.47 -4.99 12.20
CA MET A 92 -2.19 -4.55 12.74
C MET A 92 -2.32 -4.29 14.24
N LEU A 93 -1.39 -4.83 15.02
CA LEU A 93 -1.24 -4.59 16.46
C LEU A 93 0.16 -4.02 16.72
N THR A 94 0.26 -2.82 17.29
CA THR A 94 1.56 -2.15 17.44
C THR A 94 1.61 -1.29 18.69
N VAL A 95 2.83 -1.04 19.17
CA VAL A 95 3.09 -0.03 20.20
C VAL A 95 3.29 1.37 19.62
N SER A 96 3.45 1.47 18.28
CA SER A 96 3.72 2.73 17.60
C SER A 96 2.42 3.40 17.16
N ASP A 97 2.28 4.67 17.53
CA ASP A 97 1.23 5.56 17.02
C ASP A 97 1.73 6.48 15.90
N GLU A 98 2.86 6.14 15.26
CA GLU A 98 3.45 6.91 14.18
C GLU A 98 2.50 6.95 12.96
N GLU A 99 2.33 8.14 12.39
CA GLU A 99 1.39 8.37 11.27
C GLU A 99 1.84 7.62 10.01
N ASP A 100 3.15 7.56 9.78
CA ASP A 100 3.72 6.88 8.62
C ASP A 100 3.45 5.37 8.63
N ASP A 101 3.57 4.72 9.80
CA ASP A 101 3.29 3.29 9.97
C ASP A 101 1.80 2.98 9.68
N LEU A 102 0.89 3.81 10.18
CA LEU A 102 -0.55 3.69 9.93
C LEU A 102 -0.87 3.79 8.44
N TYR A 103 -0.33 4.83 7.78
CA TYR A 103 -0.60 5.08 6.37
C TYR A 103 -0.06 3.96 5.47
N GLU A 104 1.17 3.51 5.69
CA GLU A 104 1.75 2.42 4.94
C GLU A 104 1.05 1.08 5.21
N ALA A 105 0.57 0.82 6.43
CA ALA A 105 -0.22 -0.37 6.74
C ALA A 105 -1.54 -0.41 5.96
N ILE A 106 -2.26 0.71 5.87
CA ILE A 106 -3.49 0.81 5.09
C ILE A 106 -3.21 0.58 3.59
N LYS A 107 -2.15 1.17 3.05
CA LYS A 107 -1.71 0.94 1.66
C LYS A 107 -1.31 -0.50 1.40
N ALA A 108 -0.75 -1.19 2.39
CA ALA A 108 -0.43 -2.61 2.33
C ALA A 108 -1.68 -3.51 2.39
N GLY A 109 -2.87 -2.94 2.63
CA GLY A 109 -4.13 -3.66 2.65
C GLY A 109 -4.57 -4.13 4.04
N ALA A 110 -4.08 -3.53 5.13
CA ALA A 110 -4.58 -3.79 6.47
C ALA A 110 -6.08 -3.45 6.58
N ASN A 111 -6.83 -4.29 7.28
CA ASN A 111 -8.25 -4.11 7.55
C ASN A 111 -8.51 -3.37 8.87
N GLY A 112 -7.50 -3.30 9.74
CA GLY A 112 -7.56 -2.54 10.98
C GLY A 112 -6.17 -2.25 11.52
N TYR A 113 -6.11 -1.26 12.42
CA TYR A 113 -4.88 -0.82 13.06
C TYR A 113 -5.18 -0.46 14.52
N LEU A 114 -4.61 -1.23 15.44
CA LEU A 114 -4.85 -1.12 16.88
C LEU A 114 -3.53 -0.93 17.62
N LEU A 115 -3.59 -0.19 18.73
CA LEU A 115 -2.45 -0.07 19.65
C LEU A 115 -2.45 -1.25 20.63
N LYS A 116 -1.26 -1.75 21.00
CA LYS A 116 -1.10 -2.85 21.98
C LYS A 116 -1.52 -2.47 23.41
N GLU A 117 -1.97 -1.22 23.60
CA GLU A 117 -2.60 -0.75 24.85
C GLU A 117 -4.07 -1.21 24.98
N ILE A 118 -4.65 -1.75 23.91
CA ILE A 118 -6.01 -2.31 23.90
C ILE A 118 -6.08 -3.54 24.81
N SER A 119 -7.20 -3.77 25.46
CA SER A 119 -7.43 -5.01 26.22
C SER A 119 -7.54 -6.23 25.28
N ILE A 120 -7.25 -7.41 25.78
CA ILE A 120 -7.27 -8.61 24.93
C ILE A 120 -8.72 -8.98 24.55
N GLU A 121 -9.68 -8.68 25.40
CA GLU A 121 -11.11 -8.81 25.12
C GLU A 121 -11.52 -7.94 23.90
N GLU A 122 -11.03 -6.71 23.85
CA GLU A 122 -11.25 -5.82 22.71
C GLU A 122 -10.56 -6.33 21.44
N VAL A 123 -9.44 -7.06 21.55
CA VAL A 123 -8.81 -7.74 20.39
C VAL A 123 -9.73 -8.82 19.84
N ALA A 124 -10.38 -9.61 20.67
CA ALA A 124 -11.33 -10.63 20.23
C ALA A 124 -12.55 -10.00 19.52
N GLU A 125 -13.07 -8.91 20.04
CA GLU A 125 -14.14 -8.13 19.38
C GLU A 125 -13.67 -7.58 18.03
N ALA A 126 -12.44 -7.07 17.95
CA ALA A 126 -11.84 -6.56 16.73
C ALA A 126 -11.69 -7.66 15.67
N ILE A 127 -11.29 -8.88 16.07
CA ILE A 127 -11.24 -10.05 15.17
C ILE A 127 -12.62 -10.33 14.57
N ARG A 128 -13.65 -10.41 15.40
CA ARG A 128 -15.04 -10.65 14.92
C ARG A 128 -15.50 -9.55 13.96
N ALA A 129 -15.21 -8.30 14.29
CA ALA A 129 -15.64 -7.15 13.49
C ALA A 129 -14.95 -7.11 12.11
N VAL A 130 -13.64 -7.40 12.01
CA VAL A 130 -12.95 -7.40 10.70
C VAL A 130 -13.39 -8.56 9.81
N VAL A 131 -13.73 -9.71 10.39
CA VAL A 131 -14.30 -10.85 9.64
C VAL A 131 -15.65 -10.47 9.04
N GLN A 132 -16.47 -9.69 9.76
CA GLN A 132 -17.73 -9.14 9.27
C GLN A 132 -17.55 -8.00 8.24
N GLY A 133 -16.31 -7.66 7.90
CA GLY A 133 -16.01 -6.63 6.88
C GLY A 133 -15.92 -5.20 7.43
N GLN A 134 -15.92 -5.01 8.74
CA GLN A 134 -15.70 -3.70 9.34
C GLN A 134 -14.20 -3.33 9.26
N SER A 135 -13.92 -2.03 9.14
CA SER A 135 -12.57 -1.49 9.25
C SER A 135 -12.39 -0.85 10.61
N LEU A 136 -11.33 -1.22 11.31
CA LEU A 136 -11.11 -0.80 12.69
C LEU A 136 -9.89 0.11 12.78
N ILE A 137 -10.13 1.34 13.19
CA ILE A 137 -9.08 2.33 13.47
C ILE A 137 -9.53 3.09 14.71
N SER A 138 -8.60 3.32 15.66
CA SER A 138 -8.93 4.13 16.84
C SER A 138 -9.32 5.57 16.43
N PRO A 139 -10.15 6.27 17.20
CA PRO A 139 -10.55 7.65 16.90
C PRO A 139 -9.35 8.61 16.73
N SER A 140 -8.28 8.42 17.51
CA SER A 140 -7.04 9.20 17.39
C SER A 140 -6.36 8.96 16.04
N MET A 141 -6.27 7.70 15.59
CA MET A 141 -5.71 7.32 14.31
C MET A 141 -6.59 7.79 13.14
N ALA A 142 -7.91 7.74 13.26
CA ALA A 142 -8.82 8.29 12.26
C ALA A 142 -8.61 9.79 12.05
N SER A 143 -8.40 10.55 13.13
CA SER A 143 -8.07 11.98 13.07
C SER A 143 -6.74 12.24 12.34
N LYS A 144 -5.72 11.42 12.59
CA LYS A 144 -4.43 11.49 11.88
C LYS A 144 -4.60 11.24 10.37
N LEU A 145 -5.34 10.20 10.00
CA LEU A 145 -5.67 9.92 8.60
C LEU A 145 -6.38 11.08 7.91
N LEU A 146 -7.40 11.66 8.55
CA LEU A 146 -8.14 12.80 7.99
C LEU A 146 -7.23 14.01 7.78
N ASN A 147 -6.28 14.27 8.69
CA ASN A 147 -5.31 15.34 8.55
C ASN A 147 -4.38 15.10 7.36
N GLU A 148 -3.88 13.87 7.19
CA GLU A 148 -3.02 13.50 6.06
C GLU A 148 -3.79 13.61 4.73
N PHE A 149 -5.03 13.10 4.65
CA PHE A 149 -5.89 13.29 3.48
C PHE A 149 -6.13 14.76 3.17
N THR A 150 -6.35 15.58 4.19
CA THR A 150 -6.54 17.03 4.01
C THR A 150 -5.26 17.69 3.48
N THR A 151 -4.10 17.27 3.96
CA THR A 151 -2.80 17.76 3.51
C THR A 151 -2.51 17.33 2.07
N LEU A 152 -2.79 16.07 1.73
CA LEU A 152 -2.65 15.55 0.38
C LEU A 152 -3.63 16.24 -0.60
N ALA A 153 -4.88 16.47 -0.18
CA ALA A 153 -5.88 17.19 -0.97
C ALA A 153 -5.43 18.64 -1.23
N LYS A 154 -4.95 19.36 -0.21
CA LYS A 154 -4.40 20.71 -0.37
C LYS A 154 -3.19 20.73 -1.30
N LYS A 155 -2.25 19.79 -1.14
CA LYS A 155 -1.11 19.64 -2.05
C LYS A 155 -1.54 19.33 -3.49
N ALA A 156 -2.63 18.59 -3.68
CA ALA A 156 -3.23 18.33 -4.99
C ALA A 156 -3.91 19.58 -5.58
N GLU A 157 -4.62 20.35 -4.76
CA GLU A 157 -5.23 21.62 -5.15
C GLU A 157 -4.18 22.69 -5.45
N GLU A 158 -3.12 22.80 -4.64
CA GLU A 158 -1.99 23.67 -4.90
C GLU A 158 -1.27 23.31 -6.22
N ARG A 159 -1.14 22.01 -6.52
CA ARG A 159 -0.63 21.54 -7.82
C ARG A 159 -1.55 21.92 -8.99
N GLN A 160 -2.86 22.06 -8.76
CA GLN A 160 -3.82 22.53 -9.78
C GLN A 160 -3.84 24.06 -9.89
N GLN A 161 -3.56 24.81 -8.82
CA GLN A 161 -3.51 26.29 -8.83
C GLN A 161 -2.22 26.86 -9.41
N TYR A 162 -1.11 26.11 -9.35
CA TYR A 162 0.07 26.40 -10.14
C TYR A 162 0.09 25.42 -11.31
N PRO A 163 -0.29 25.84 -12.52
CA PRO A 163 -0.07 25.00 -13.69
C PRO A 163 1.41 24.64 -13.67
N ALA A 164 1.71 23.33 -13.75
CA ALA A 164 3.10 22.88 -13.87
C ALA A 164 3.77 23.80 -14.89
N PRO A 165 4.96 24.39 -14.60
CA PRO A 165 5.54 25.38 -15.48
C PRO A 165 5.51 24.83 -16.90
N ALA A 166 4.77 25.51 -17.77
CA ALA A 166 4.41 24.96 -19.06
C ALA A 166 5.69 24.53 -19.77
N LEU A 167 5.75 23.28 -20.18
CA LEU A 167 6.87 22.80 -20.99
C LEU A 167 6.93 23.68 -22.24
N THR A 168 8.11 24.14 -22.60
CA THR A 168 8.31 24.82 -23.87
C THR A 168 7.93 23.87 -25.01
N SER A 169 7.60 24.40 -26.19
CA SER A 169 7.27 23.58 -27.36
C SER A 169 8.36 22.53 -27.61
N ARG A 170 9.61 22.90 -27.41
CA ARG A 170 10.76 22.00 -27.59
C ARG A 170 10.86 20.90 -26.55
N GLU A 171 10.59 21.21 -25.29
CA GLU A 171 10.52 20.21 -24.22
C GLU A 171 9.36 19.26 -24.43
N LEU A 172 8.21 19.74 -24.91
CA LEU A 172 7.06 18.89 -25.24
C LEU A 172 7.36 17.94 -26.42
N GLU A 173 8.06 18.40 -27.46
CA GLU A 173 8.53 17.56 -28.56
C GLU A 173 9.46 16.46 -28.05
N VAL A 174 10.46 16.82 -27.23
CA VAL A 174 11.38 15.87 -26.63
C VAL A 174 10.63 14.85 -25.76
N LEU A 175 9.66 15.28 -24.93
CA LEU A 175 8.87 14.41 -24.09
C LEU A 175 8.06 13.39 -24.91
N LYS A 176 7.47 13.81 -26.01
CA LYS A 176 6.73 12.90 -26.94
C LYS A 176 7.65 11.83 -27.55
N LEU A 177 8.87 12.18 -27.92
CA LEU A 177 9.83 11.23 -28.50
C LEU A 177 10.39 10.27 -27.41
N VAL A 178 10.61 10.78 -26.18
CA VAL A 178 10.93 9.97 -25.01
C VAL A 178 9.83 8.93 -24.76
N ALA A 179 8.59 9.35 -24.85
CA ALA A 179 7.44 8.47 -24.63
C ALA A 179 7.26 7.40 -25.73
N LYS A 180 7.76 7.67 -26.95
CA LYS A 180 7.87 6.65 -28.01
C LYS A 180 9.02 5.65 -27.82
N GLY A 181 9.79 5.77 -26.74
CA GLY A 181 10.90 4.87 -26.40
C GLY A 181 12.23 5.20 -27.09
N MET A 182 12.34 6.33 -27.79
CA MET A 182 13.54 6.73 -28.52
C MET A 182 14.70 7.04 -27.56
N SER A 183 15.90 6.61 -27.90
CA SER A 183 17.15 6.97 -27.22
C SER A 183 17.49 8.46 -27.44
N ASN A 184 18.38 9.01 -26.59
CA ASN A 184 18.78 10.40 -26.74
C ASN A 184 19.43 10.69 -28.10
N ARG A 185 20.15 9.73 -28.67
CA ARG A 185 20.76 9.85 -29.99
C ARG A 185 19.73 9.90 -31.09
N GLU A 186 18.74 9.02 -31.06
CA GLU A 186 17.61 9.03 -32.02
C GLU A 186 16.81 10.31 -31.94
N ILE A 187 16.57 10.83 -30.74
CA ILE A 187 15.91 12.13 -30.51
C ILE A 187 16.76 13.28 -31.07
N ALA A 188 18.09 13.21 -30.86
CA ALA A 188 19.01 14.21 -31.35
C ALA A 188 19.02 14.26 -32.90
N ASP A 189 19.03 13.10 -33.55
CA ASP A 189 18.97 12.94 -35.00
C ASP A 189 17.60 13.44 -35.55
N GLU A 190 16.48 13.05 -34.91
CA GLU A 190 15.11 13.45 -35.30
C GLU A 190 14.89 14.97 -35.19
N LEU A 191 15.45 15.57 -34.16
CA LEU A 191 15.25 16.99 -33.84
C LEU A 191 16.38 17.90 -34.37
N TYR A 192 17.39 17.34 -35.04
CA TYR A 192 18.57 18.04 -35.57
C TYR A 192 19.32 18.87 -34.50
N ILE A 193 19.56 18.25 -33.31
CA ILE A 193 20.27 18.85 -32.20
C ILE A 193 21.32 17.89 -31.64
N SER A 194 22.19 18.35 -30.72
CA SER A 194 23.18 17.46 -30.10
C SER A 194 22.56 16.55 -29.04
N ASP A 195 23.14 15.35 -28.84
CA ASP A 195 22.78 14.44 -27.75
C ASP A 195 22.83 15.13 -26.36
N ASN A 196 23.79 16.02 -26.18
CA ASN A 196 23.93 16.78 -24.93
C ASN A 196 22.77 17.79 -24.73
N THR A 197 22.25 18.36 -25.82
CA THR A 197 21.07 19.23 -25.82
C THR A 197 19.82 18.44 -25.41
N VAL A 198 19.65 17.22 -25.93
CA VAL A 198 18.55 16.31 -25.53
C VAL A 198 18.63 15.98 -24.05
N LYS A 199 19.81 15.64 -23.53
CA LYS A 199 20.01 15.38 -22.09
C LYS A 199 19.60 16.58 -21.24
N ASN A 200 19.95 17.79 -21.66
CA ASN A 200 19.55 19.01 -20.96
C ASN A 200 18.03 19.23 -20.99
N HIS A 201 17.39 19.01 -22.14
CA HIS A 201 15.92 19.09 -22.22
C HIS A 201 15.24 18.07 -21.31
N ILE A 202 15.70 16.81 -21.31
CA ILE A 202 15.15 15.76 -20.43
C ILE A 202 15.30 16.16 -18.96
N ARG A 203 16.48 16.64 -18.54
CA ARG A 203 16.69 17.10 -17.17
C ARG A 203 15.71 18.24 -16.82
N ASN A 204 15.56 19.24 -17.66
CA ASN A 204 14.64 20.36 -17.42
C ASN A 204 13.18 19.90 -17.37
N ILE A 205 12.80 18.92 -18.20
CA ILE A 205 11.44 18.31 -18.16
C ILE A 205 11.21 17.64 -16.81
N LEU A 206 12.18 16.81 -16.36
CA LEU A 206 12.09 16.11 -15.07
C LEU A 206 11.99 17.10 -13.92
N GLU A 207 12.80 18.16 -13.89
CA GLU A 207 12.76 19.22 -12.88
C GLU A 207 11.42 19.96 -12.89
N LYS A 208 10.94 20.38 -14.07
CA LYS A 208 9.66 21.12 -14.21
C LYS A 208 8.43 20.31 -13.83
N LEU A 209 8.43 19.01 -14.11
CA LEU A 209 7.33 18.10 -13.82
C LEU A 209 7.48 17.39 -12.46
N HIS A 210 8.57 17.70 -11.69
CA HIS A 210 8.90 17.03 -10.44
C HIS A 210 8.98 15.51 -10.56
N LEU A 211 9.58 15.02 -11.64
CA LEU A 211 9.79 13.60 -11.93
C LEU A 211 11.26 13.22 -11.62
N HIS A 212 11.47 11.99 -11.22
CA HIS A 212 12.79 11.50 -10.77
C HIS A 212 13.46 10.57 -11.77
N SER A 213 12.75 10.12 -12.79
CA SER A 213 13.28 9.19 -13.79
C SER A 213 12.68 9.41 -15.18
N ARG A 214 13.42 8.93 -16.20
CA ARG A 214 12.93 8.88 -17.58
C ARG A 214 11.64 8.05 -17.69
N MET A 215 11.54 6.95 -16.93
CA MET A 215 10.35 6.10 -16.93
C MET A 215 9.13 6.86 -16.41
N GLU A 216 9.30 7.66 -15.36
CA GLU A 216 8.22 8.51 -14.86
C GLU A 216 7.76 9.54 -15.89
N ALA A 217 8.69 10.06 -16.70
CA ALA A 217 8.33 10.96 -17.82
C ALA A 217 7.51 10.24 -18.90
N VAL A 218 7.82 8.97 -19.20
CA VAL A 218 7.01 8.14 -20.11
C VAL A 218 5.61 7.93 -19.54
N ILE A 219 5.49 7.51 -18.28
CA ILE A 219 4.20 7.30 -17.59
C ILE A 219 3.38 8.59 -17.57
N TYR A 220 4.02 9.73 -17.28
CA TYR A 220 3.38 11.05 -17.31
C TYR A 220 2.81 11.35 -18.70
N ALA A 221 3.60 11.18 -19.76
CA ALA A 221 3.18 11.45 -21.13
C ALA A 221 2.00 10.58 -21.57
N VAL A 222 1.97 9.29 -21.17
CA VAL A 222 0.85 8.37 -21.41
C VAL A 222 -0.40 8.83 -20.67
N ARG A 223 -0.27 9.16 -19.39
CA ARG A 223 -1.39 9.61 -18.54
C ARG A 223 -2.02 10.91 -19.06
N GLU A 224 -1.19 11.87 -19.48
CA GLU A 224 -1.63 13.15 -20.05
C GLU A 224 -2.06 13.05 -21.52
N ARG A 225 -2.12 11.82 -22.09
CA ARG A 225 -2.50 11.56 -23.48
C ARG A 225 -1.69 12.36 -24.50
N LEU A 226 -0.40 12.60 -24.21
CA LEU A 226 0.50 13.30 -25.12
C LEU A 226 0.97 12.43 -26.29
N LEU A 227 0.66 11.12 -26.26
CA LEU A 227 0.85 10.17 -27.37
C LEU A 227 -0.48 9.94 -28.07
N ASP A 228 -0.53 10.22 -29.34
CA ASP A 228 -1.59 9.74 -30.22
C ASP A 228 -1.37 8.24 -30.46
N ILE A 229 -2.02 7.39 -29.66
CA ILE A 229 -1.90 5.90 -29.76
C ILE A 229 -2.52 5.37 -31.07
N HIS A 230 -3.17 6.20 -31.88
CA HIS A 230 -3.88 5.78 -33.09
C HIS A 230 -3.07 5.90 -34.39
N ALA A 231 -1.75 6.13 -34.34
CA ALA A 231 -0.91 6.25 -35.54
C ALA A 231 -0.09 4.99 -35.88
N ALA A 232 -0.41 3.83 -35.32
CA ALA A 232 0.35 2.58 -35.54
C ALA A 232 -0.44 1.49 -36.29
N GLU A 233 -1.53 1.84 -37.01
CA GLU A 233 -2.20 0.92 -37.95
C GLU A 233 -2.47 1.62 -39.28
N GLN A 234 -1.45 1.76 -40.10
CA GLN A 234 -1.56 1.85 -41.55
C GLN A 234 -0.27 1.31 -42.20
#